data_a2b599e53beaf7337e7056ebf49e36cf
#
_entry.id   a2b599e53beaf7337e7056ebf49e36cf
#
_cell.length_a   1.000
_cell.length_b   1.000
_cell.length_c   1.000
_cell.angle_alpha   90.00
_cell.angle_beta   90.00
_cell.angle_gamma   90.00
#
_symmetry.space_group_name_H-M   'P 1'
#
loop_
_entity.id
_entity.type
_entity.pdbx_description
1 polymer ?
#
loop_
_entity_poly.entity_id
_entity_poly.type
_entity_poly.pdbx_seq_one_letter_code
_entity_poly.pdbx_strand_id
1 'polypeptide(L)'
;MAARNGRTVRDLRRANRTAVLQRLYFDGPLSRFELGPATGLSSGSVSNVVADLVADGLVEEAGSVDSDGGRPRTLLRVAPGSGHMIGVDVGETRVRVELFDLTLTELARAERALSPQRYEVEAIVDHIRHGIAEVLDTAGLAPERLLGVGIGVPGIVERTADRGALVHGQTIGWDAVPLEALLRAGSPLPDTVPYFIDNGAKTLGQAEMWFGAGRGARNAVVVLLGSGVGASLVTPDVEQGRAVEWGHLTVRVRGRRCRCGALGCLEAYAGA
;
A
#
# COMPACT_ATOMS: atom_id res chain seq x y z
N MET A 1 21.01 30.87 -12.34
CA MET A 1 19.88 30.86 -13.31
C MET A 1 19.29 29.48 -13.28
N ALA A 2 18.16 29.29 -12.58
CA ALA A 2 17.45 28.00 -12.54
C ALA A 2 16.74 27.81 -13.87
N ALA A 3 16.99 26.69 -14.54
CA ALA A 3 16.32 26.28 -15.76
C ALA A 3 14.83 26.12 -15.47
N ARG A 4 13.98 26.96 -16.05
CA ARG A 4 12.54 26.75 -16.15
C ARG A 4 12.34 25.52 -17.05
N ASN A 5 12.20 24.32 -16.45
CA ASN A 5 11.69 23.15 -17.15
C ASN A 5 10.24 23.46 -17.56
N GLY A 6 10.06 23.87 -18.80
CA GLY A 6 8.73 24.09 -19.40
C GLY A 6 8.00 22.75 -19.44
N ARG A 7 6.91 22.61 -18.65
CA ARG A 7 6.02 21.43 -18.74
C ARG A 7 5.49 21.34 -20.17
N THR A 8 5.67 20.19 -20.80
CA THR A 8 5.11 19.93 -22.12
C THR A 8 3.59 19.76 -22.04
N VAL A 9 2.88 19.90 -23.16
CA VAL A 9 1.45 19.60 -23.24
C VAL A 9 1.16 18.16 -22.78
N ARG A 10 2.07 17.23 -23.05
CA ARG A 10 1.99 15.83 -22.60
C ARG A 10 2.08 15.72 -21.07
N ASP A 11 2.97 16.48 -20.45
CA ASP A 11 3.11 16.48 -18.98
C ASP A 11 1.88 17.06 -18.29
N LEU A 12 1.31 18.14 -18.86
CA LEU A 12 0.07 18.73 -18.35
C LEU A 12 -1.12 17.76 -18.48
N ARG A 13 -1.23 17.07 -19.61
CA ARG A 13 -2.29 16.07 -19.81
C ARG A 13 -2.16 14.92 -18.81
N ARG A 14 -0.95 14.42 -18.60
CA ARG A 14 -0.67 13.39 -17.59
C ARG A 14 -1.02 13.87 -16.19
N ALA A 15 -0.60 15.06 -15.79
CA ALA A 15 -0.91 15.63 -14.49
C ALA A 15 -2.42 15.80 -14.27
N ASN A 16 -3.16 16.29 -15.27
CA ASN A 16 -4.62 16.44 -15.18
C ASN A 16 -5.33 15.08 -15.02
N ARG A 17 -4.89 14.06 -15.78
CA ARG A 17 -5.42 12.68 -15.64
C ARG A 17 -5.17 12.13 -14.22
N THR A 18 -3.97 12.29 -13.71
CA THR A 18 -3.61 11.87 -12.35
C THR A 18 -4.47 12.58 -11.31
N ALA A 19 -4.66 13.90 -11.43
CA ALA A 19 -5.47 14.68 -10.49
C ALA A 19 -6.94 14.20 -10.46
N VAL A 20 -7.55 13.94 -11.63
CA VAL A 20 -8.92 13.43 -11.71
C VAL A 20 -9.02 12.02 -11.13
N LEU A 21 -8.11 11.11 -11.49
CA LEU A 21 -8.09 9.75 -10.96
C LEU A 21 -7.92 9.73 -9.44
N GLN A 22 -7.02 10.54 -8.89
CA GLN A 22 -6.83 10.64 -7.44
C GLN A 22 -8.11 11.08 -6.72
N ARG A 23 -8.81 12.09 -7.26
CA ARG A 23 -10.07 12.53 -6.67
C ARG A 23 -11.15 11.47 -6.73
N LEU A 24 -11.31 10.80 -7.86
CA LEU A 24 -12.26 9.69 -7.97
C LEU A 24 -11.90 8.51 -7.08
N TYR A 25 -10.61 8.24 -6.90
CA TYR A 25 -10.14 7.13 -6.08
C TYR A 25 -10.36 7.36 -4.58
N PHE A 26 -10.01 8.57 -4.08
CA PHE A 26 -10.06 8.85 -2.65
C PHE A 26 -11.38 9.47 -2.18
N ASP A 27 -12.09 10.21 -3.03
CA ASP A 27 -13.26 10.99 -2.65
C ASP A 27 -14.52 10.58 -3.43
N GLY A 28 -14.39 9.74 -4.46
CA GLY A 28 -15.49 9.34 -5.34
C GLY A 28 -16.55 8.45 -4.68
N PRO A 29 -17.69 8.25 -5.36
CA PRO A 29 -18.00 8.74 -6.72
C PRO A 29 -18.29 10.25 -6.76
N LEU A 30 -17.82 10.91 -7.83
CA LEU A 30 -18.00 12.36 -8.06
C LEU A 30 -18.56 12.65 -9.46
N SER A 31 -19.36 13.71 -9.58
CA SER A 31 -19.79 14.22 -10.88
C SER A 31 -18.71 15.09 -11.53
N ARG A 32 -18.82 15.32 -12.88
CA ARG A 32 -17.93 16.25 -13.57
C ARG A 32 -17.97 17.67 -12.99
N PHE A 33 -19.10 18.07 -12.42
CA PHE A 33 -19.25 19.35 -11.75
C PHE A 33 -18.40 19.47 -10.48
N GLU A 34 -18.38 18.43 -9.68
CA GLU A 34 -17.60 18.36 -8.43
C GLU A 34 -16.10 18.20 -8.70
N LEU A 35 -15.73 17.49 -9.78
CA LEU A 35 -14.33 17.34 -10.18
C LEU A 35 -13.67 18.68 -10.56
N GLY A 36 -14.41 19.65 -11.11
CA GLY A 36 -13.87 20.96 -11.45
C GLY A 36 -13.19 21.65 -10.26
N PRO A 37 -13.94 22.04 -9.22
CA PRO A 37 -13.36 22.67 -8.03
C PRO A 37 -12.38 21.76 -7.27
N ALA A 38 -12.62 20.43 -7.23
CA ALA A 38 -11.76 19.49 -6.53
C ALA A 38 -10.35 19.35 -7.15
N THR A 39 -10.22 19.58 -8.47
CA THR A 39 -8.95 19.47 -9.21
C THR A 39 -8.38 20.82 -9.65
N GLY A 40 -9.16 21.90 -9.57
CA GLY A 40 -8.83 23.21 -10.12
C GLY A 40 -8.86 23.26 -11.67
N LEU A 41 -9.46 22.27 -12.33
CA LEU A 41 -9.57 22.22 -13.79
C LEU A 41 -10.84 22.91 -14.28
N SER A 42 -10.78 23.50 -15.49
CA SER A 42 -11.98 24.00 -16.16
C SER A 42 -12.93 22.86 -16.53
N SER A 43 -14.22 23.15 -16.67
CA SER A 43 -15.25 22.17 -17.05
C SER A 43 -14.94 21.46 -18.39
N GLY A 44 -14.39 22.19 -19.36
CA GLY A 44 -13.94 21.61 -20.62
C GLY A 44 -12.76 20.65 -20.45
N SER A 45 -11.78 21.01 -19.58
CA SER A 45 -10.64 20.12 -19.27
C SER A 45 -11.10 18.87 -18.55
N VAL A 46 -12.00 18.99 -17.55
CA VAL A 46 -12.58 17.84 -16.85
C VAL A 46 -13.30 16.92 -17.84
N SER A 47 -14.14 17.47 -18.71
CA SER A 47 -14.90 16.68 -19.69
C SER A 47 -13.98 15.88 -20.63
N ASN A 48 -12.92 16.51 -21.14
CA ASN A 48 -11.95 15.83 -22.00
C ASN A 48 -11.17 14.73 -21.26
N VAL A 49 -10.69 15.04 -20.05
CA VAL A 49 -9.95 14.07 -19.24
C VAL A 49 -10.82 12.87 -18.86
N VAL A 50 -12.07 13.12 -18.46
CA VAL A 50 -13.01 12.04 -18.11
C VAL A 50 -13.32 11.19 -19.34
N ALA A 51 -13.54 11.79 -20.50
CA ALA A 51 -13.78 11.04 -21.74
C ALA A 51 -12.60 10.12 -22.09
N ASP A 52 -11.36 10.62 -21.96
CA ASP A 52 -10.15 9.83 -22.18
C ASP A 52 -10.07 8.66 -21.15
N LEU A 53 -10.36 8.93 -19.87
CA LEU A 53 -10.30 7.91 -18.83
C LEU A 53 -11.37 6.82 -18.98
N VAL A 54 -12.57 7.20 -19.43
CA VAL A 54 -13.65 6.25 -19.74
C VAL A 54 -13.28 5.41 -20.95
N ALA A 55 -12.74 6.04 -22.02
CA ALA A 55 -12.29 5.32 -23.21
C ALA A 55 -11.16 4.31 -22.90
N ASP A 56 -10.29 4.63 -21.95
CA ASP A 56 -9.23 3.73 -21.46
C ASP A 56 -9.74 2.66 -20.46
N GLY A 57 -11.03 2.67 -20.10
CA GLY A 57 -11.63 1.74 -19.14
C GLY A 57 -11.20 1.96 -17.68
N LEU A 58 -10.60 3.10 -17.36
CA LEU A 58 -10.13 3.44 -15.99
C LEU A 58 -11.22 4.07 -15.12
N VAL A 59 -12.24 4.65 -15.76
CA VAL A 59 -13.37 5.30 -15.08
C VAL A 59 -14.68 4.80 -15.69
N GLU A 60 -15.69 4.61 -14.86
CA GLU A 60 -17.02 4.19 -15.24
C GLU A 60 -18.10 5.04 -14.58
N GLU A 61 -19.34 4.98 -15.09
CA GLU A 61 -20.50 5.60 -14.48
C GLU A 61 -20.98 4.80 -13.26
N ALA A 62 -21.22 5.50 -12.14
CA ALA A 62 -21.63 4.93 -10.85
C ALA A 62 -23.04 5.37 -10.44
N GLY A 63 -23.89 5.67 -11.40
CA GLY A 63 -25.25 6.16 -11.17
C GLY A 63 -25.40 7.65 -11.39
N SER A 64 -26.46 8.23 -10.86
CA SER A 64 -26.78 9.65 -10.98
C SER A 64 -27.32 10.22 -9.68
N VAL A 65 -27.14 11.52 -9.50
CA VAL A 65 -27.69 12.30 -8.38
C VAL A 65 -28.56 13.42 -8.94
N ASP A 66 -29.68 13.67 -8.27
CA ASP A 66 -30.57 14.78 -8.64
C ASP A 66 -29.85 16.11 -8.47
N SER A 67 -30.15 17.05 -9.35
CA SER A 67 -29.64 18.41 -9.26
C SER A 67 -30.81 19.35 -8.85
N ASP A 68 -30.50 20.38 -8.05
CA ASP A 68 -31.48 21.39 -7.67
C ASP A 68 -32.06 22.11 -8.91
N GLY A 69 -33.14 21.54 -9.48
CA GLY A 69 -33.86 22.12 -10.61
C GLY A 69 -33.22 21.95 -11.98
N GLY A 70 -32.17 21.11 -12.13
CA GLY A 70 -31.49 20.83 -13.40
C GLY A 70 -31.52 19.35 -13.81
N ARG A 71 -30.83 19.02 -14.89
CA ARG A 71 -30.67 17.62 -15.33
C ARG A 71 -29.87 16.83 -14.29
N PRO A 72 -30.25 15.58 -13.95
CA PRO A 72 -29.49 14.71 -13.05
C PRO A 72 -28.01 14.62 -13.47
N ARG A 73 -27.14 14.64 -12.48
CA ARG A 73 -25.68 14.59 -12.70
C ARG A 73 -25.18 13.14 -12.62
N THR A 74 -24.53 12.68 -13.66
CA THR A 74 -23.88 11.36 -13.67
C THR A 74 -22.71 11.36 -12.73
N LEU A 75 -22.69 10.40 -11.81
CA LEU A 75 -21.56 10.10 -10.93
C LEU A 75 -20.55 9.20 -11.64
N LEU A 76 -19.29 9.43 -11.39
CA LEU A 76 -18.15 8.71 -11.96
C LEU A 76 -17.34 8.10 -10.83
N ARG A 77 -16.81 6.91 -11.04
CA ARG A 77 -15.87 6.25 -10.14
C ARG A 77 -14.72 5.61 -10.92
N VAL A 78 -13.64 5.29 -10.25
CA VAL A 78 -12.61 4.40 -10.81
C VAL A 78 -13.24 3.05 -11.08
N ALA A 79 -13.01 2.48 -12.26
CA ALA A 79 -13.54 1.18 -12.64
C ALA A 79 -12.83 0.08 -11.80
N PRO A 80 -13.55 -0.70 -10.97
CA PRO A 80 -12.93 -1.66 -10.06
C PRO A 80 -12.02 -2.66 -10.78
N GLY A 81 -12.49 -3.21 -11.88
CA GLY A 81 -11.77 -4.21 -12.66
C GLY A 81 -10.69 -3.68 -13.60
N SER A 82 -10.37 -2.38 -13.59
CA SER A 82 -9.35 -1.79 -14.48
C SER A 82 -7.91 -2.13 -14.07
N GLY A 83 -7.71 -2.63 -12.85
CA GLY A 83 -6.43 -3.11 -12.35
C GLY A 83 -6.62 -3.87 -11.05
N HIS A 84 -5.61 -4.64 -10.67
CA HIS A 84 -5.62 -5.45 -9.46
C HIS A 84 -4.30 -5.28 -8.72
N MET A 85 -4.31 -5.52 -7.42
CA MET A 85 -3.11 -5.46 -6.59
C MET A 85 -3.12 -6.60 -5.58
N ILE A 86 -1.94 -7.06 -5.21
CA ILE A 86 -1.77 -8.04 -4.14
C ILE A 86 -1.17 -7.33 -2.94
N GLY A 87 -1.77 -7.57 -1.76
CA GLY A 87 -1.20 -7.24 -0.46
C GLY A 87 -0.67 -8.50 0.21
N VAL A 88 0.52 -8.42 0.77
CA VAL A 88 1.13 -9.48 1.56
C VAL A 88 1.47 -8.95 2.94
N ASP A 89 0.98 -9.61 3.98
CA ASP A 89 1.34 -9.36 5.37
C ASP A 89 2.20 -10.52 5.90
N VAL A 90 3.46 -10.24 6.13
CA VAL A 90 4.38 -11.17 6.80
C VAL A 90 4.35 -10.86 8.29
N GLY A 91 3.49 -11.57 9.00
CA GLY A 91 3.41 -11.49 10.44
C GLY A 91 4.33 -12.51 11.14
N GLU A 92 4.31 -12.52 12.46
CA GLU A 92 5.05 -13.51 13.27
C GLU A 92 4.31 -14.85 13.44
N THR A 93 3.00 -14.86 13.19
CA THR A 93 2.17 -16.07 13.36
C THR A 93 1.66 -16.63 12.02
N ARG A 94 1.72 -15.83 10.96
CA ARG A 94 1.22 -16.21 9.64
C ARG A 94 1.79 -15.31 8.55
N VAL A 95 1.76 -15.83 7.32
CA VAL A 95 1.85 -15.05 6.08
C VAL A 95 0.45 -15.02 5.47
N ARG A 96 -0.04 -13.82 5.16
CA ARG A 96 -1.31 -13.61 4.48
C ARG A 96 -1.06 -12.96 3.14
N VAL A 97 -1.73 -13.46 2.11
CA VAL A 97 -1.71 -12.93 0.74
C VAL A 97 -3.15 -12.65 0.32
N GLU A 98 -3.44 -11.45 -0.09
CA GLU A 98 -4.79 -11.00 -0.46
C GLU A 98 -4.76 -10.31 -1.81
N LEU A 99 -5.70 -10.65 -2.68
CA LEU A 99 -5.90 -10.02 -3.98
C LEU A 99 -7.05 -9.03 -3.90
N PHE A 100 -6.84 -7.82 -4.39
CA PHE A 100 -7.81 -6.73 -4.38
C PHE A 100 -8.05 -6.18 -5.78
N ASP A 101 -9.27 -5.68 -6.02
CA ASP A 101 -9.56 -4.74 -7.09
C ASP A 101 -9.12 -3.30 -6.72
N LEU A 102 -9.32 -2.34 -7.63
CA LEU A 102 -8.97 -0.93 -7.37
C LEU A 102 -9.87 -0.24 -6.34
N THR A 103 -10.97 -0.83 -5.93
CA THR A 103 -11.80 -0.32 -4.82
C THR A 103 -11.44 -0.91 -3.48
N LEU A 104 -10.34 -1.68 -3.41
CA LEU A 104 -9.89 -2.44 -2.26
C LEU A 104 -10.90 -3.52 -1.81
N THR A 105 -11.74 -3.98 -2.72
CA THR A 105 -12.57 -5.17 -2.48
C THR A 105 -11.68 -6.39 -2.56
N GLU A 106 -11.65 -7.20 -1.51
CA GLU A 106 -10.93 -8.47 -1.49
C GLU A 106 -11.60 -9.47 -2.43
N LEU A 107 -10.84 -9.98 -3.39
CA LEU A 107 -11.29 -10.96 -4.38
C LEU A 107 -10.89 -12.39 -4.03
N ALA A 108 -9.73 -12.56 -3.41
CA ALA A 108 -9.21 -13.84 -2.95
C ALA A 108 -8.22 -13.66 -1.81
N ARG A 109 -8.08 -14.70 -0.99
CA ARG A 109 -7.15 -14.73 0.13
C ARG A 109 -6.51 -16.11 0.26
N ALA A 110 -5.21 -16.10 0.56
CA ALA A 110 -4.45 -17.28 1.01
C ALA A 110 -3.76 -16.94 2.34
N GLU A 111 -3.78 -17.87 3.27
CA GLU A 111 -3.13 -17.68 4.57
C GLU A 111 -2.37 -18.95 4.96
N ARG A 112 -1.15 -18.78 5.47
CA ARG A 112 -0.28 -19.85 5.95
C ARG A 112 0.19 -19.54 7.36
N ALA A 113 -0.10 -20.42 8.31
CA ALA A 113 0.40 -20.31 9.67
C ALA A 113 1.93 -20.48 9.70
N LEU A 114 2.59 -19.68 10.50
CA LEU A 114 4.00 -19.81 10.82
C LEU A 114 4.16 -20.48 12.20
N SER A 115 5.10 -21.40 12.29
CA SER A 115 5.47 -21.98 13.58
C SER A 115 6.33 -20.97 14.35
N PRO A 116 6.04 -20.69 15.63
CA PRO A 116 6.89 -19.84 16.46
C PRO A 116 8.34 -20.32 16.40
N GLN A 117 9.27 -19.37 16.26
CA GLN A 117 10.73 -19.60 16.19
C GLN A 117 11.25 -20.27 14.89
N ARG A 118 10.42 -20.41 13.87
CA ARG A 118 10.82 -20.90 12.54
C ARG A 118 10.50 -19.86 11.46
N TYR A 119 11.32 -18.84 11.42
CA TYR A 119 11.20 -17.76 10.40
C TYR A 119 12.27 -17.93 9.31
N GLU A 120 12.40 -19.17 8.81
CA GLU A 120 13.35 -19.45 7.74
C GLU A 120 12.94 -18.69 6.49
N VAL A 121 13.91 -17.98 5.90
CA VAL A 121 13.68 -17.08 4.76
C VAL A 121 13.03 -17.82 3.62
N GLU A 122 13.55 -19.00 3.28
CA GLU A 122 13.08 -19.84 2.18
C GLU A 122 11.61 -20.25 2.38
N ALA A 123 11.25 -20.65 3.58
CA ALA A 123 9.87 -21.05 3.89
C ALA A 123 8.88 -19.88 3.74
N ILE A 124 9.27 -18.68 4.19
CA ILE A 124 8.42 -17.48 4.06
C ILE A 124 8.31 -17.06 2.59
N VAL A 125 9.42 -17.07 1.85
CA VAL A 125 9.41 -16.79 0.41
C VAL A 125 8.50 -17.76 -0.34
N ASP A 126 8.57 -19.04 -0.02
CA ASP A 126 7.71 -20.06 -0.63
C ASP A 126 6.24 -19.87 -0.26
N HIS A 127 5.93 -19.49 0.99
CA HIS A 127 4.56 -19.18 1.39
C HIS A 127 4.01 -17.98 0.61
N ILE A 128 4.82 -16.93 0.39
CA ILE A 128 4.41 -15.77 -0.40
C ILE A 128 4.17 -16.19 -1.87
N ARG A 129 5.08 -16.91 -2.50
CA ARG A 129 4.95 -17.35 -3.90
C ARG A 129 3.72 -18.23 -4.13
N HIS A 130 3.54 -19.24 -3.26
CA HIS A 130 2.37 -20.12 -3.34
C HIS A 130 1.07 -19.35 -3.08
N GLY A 131 1.07 -18.43 -2.10
CA GLY A 131 -0.08 -17.59 -1.83
C GLY A 131 -0.43 -16.68 -3.03
N ILE A 132 0.55 -16.09 -3.70
CA ILE A 132 0.33 -15.31 -4.93
C ILE A 132 -0.30 -16.17 -6.02
N ALA A 133 0.25 -17.36 -6.27
CA ALA A 133 -0.30 -18.27 -7.28
C ALA A 133 -1.73 -18.68 -6.93
N GLU A 134 -2.01 -19.02 -5.67
CA GLU A 134 -3.32 -19.45 -5.18
C GLU A 134 -4.39 -18.36 -5.33
N VAL A 135 -4.09 -17.09 -4.97
CA VAL A 135 -5.08 -16.01 -5.09
C VAL A 135 -5.37 -15.65 -6.55
N LEU A 136 -4.37 -15.74 -7.43
CA LEU A 136 -4.55 -15.52 -8.86
C LEU A 136 -5.40 -16.63 -9.50
N ASP A 137 -5.12 -17.88 -9.17
CA ASP A 137 -5.87 -19.04 -9.65
C ASP A 137 -7.32 -18.99 -9.16
N THR A 138 -7.53 -18.72 -7.87
CA THR A 138 -8.87 -18.60 -7.25
C THR A 138 -9.71 -17.53 -7.93
N ALA A 139 -9.11 -16.39 -8.29
CA ALA A 139 -9.81 -15.30 -8.97
C ALA A 139 -9.87 -15.46 -10.49
N GLY A 140 -9.20 -16.46 -11.08
CA GLY A 140 -9.06 -16.60 -12.52
C GLY A 140 -8.39 -15.41 -13.19
N LEU A 141 -7.43 -14.76 -12.49
CA LEU A 141 -6.79 -13.53 -12.93
C LEU A 141 -5.42 -13.79 -13.55
N ALA A 142 -5.21 -13.27 -14.76
CA ALA A 142 -3.90 -13.29 -15.41
C ALA A 142 -2.91 -12.34 -14.70
N PRO A 143 -1.66 -12.77 -14.42
CA PRO A 143 -0.66 -11.97 -13.71
C PRO A 143 -0.37 -10.61 -14.33
N GLU A 144 -0.50 -10.47 -15.65
CA GLU A 144 -0.27 -9.24 -16.40
C GLU A 144 -1.27 -8.11 -16.05
N ARG A 145 -2.38 -8.45 -15.39
CA ARG A 145 -3.37 -7.49 -14.91
C ARG A 145 -3.04 -6.89 -13.55
N LEU A 146 -1.97 -7.36 -12.91
CA LEU A 146 -1.51 -6.82 -11.64
C LEU A 146 -0.78 -5.49 -11.85
N LEU A 147 -1.13 -4.49 -11.06
CA LEU A 147 -0.40 -3.22 -10.95
C LEU A 147 0.83 -3.33 -10.06
N GLY A 148 0.85 -4.27 -9.13
CA GLY A 148 1.96 -4.51 -8.24
C GLY A 148 1.61 -5.38 -7.04
N VAL A 149 2.64 -5.72 -6.29
CA VAL A 149 2.56 -6.48 -5.03
C VAL A 149 3.14 -5.64 -3.91
N GLY A 150 2.31 -5.29 -2.91
CA GLY A 150 2.73 -4.62 -1.68
C GLY A 150 3.02 -5.64 -0.59
N ILE A 151 4.15 -5.54 0.09
CA ILE A 151 4.55 -6.50 1.15
C ILE A 151 4.92 -5.74 2.41
N GLY A 152 4.16 -5.96 3.48
CA GLY A 152 4.49 -5.53 4.83
C GLY A 152 5.31 -6.59 5.54
N VAL A 153 6.48 -6.21 6.08
CA VAL A 153 7.38 -7.13 6.82
C VAL A 153 7.70 -6.58 8.21
N PRO A 154 8.01 -7.44 9.19
CA PRO A 154 8.57 -6.99 10.45
C PRO A 154 10.00 -6.46 10.27
N GLY A 155 10.37 -5.43 11.05
CA GLY A 155 11.73 -4.87 11.05
C GLY A 155 11.94 -3.72 10.08
N ILE A 156 13.19 -3.43 9.77
CA ILE A 156 13.63 -2.31 8.95
C ILE A 156 13.85 -2.77 7.51
N VAL A 157 13.37 -2.00 6.55
CA VAL A 157 13.61 -2.24 5.12
C VAL A 157 14.54 -1.16 4.58
N GLU A 158 15.73 -1.59 4.17
CA GLU A 158 16.72 -0.78 3.48
C GLU A 158 16.56 -0.98 1.97
N ARG A 159 16.54 0.10 1.18
CA ARG A 159 16.54 0.04 -0.28
C ARG A 159 17.90 0.41 -0.84
N THR A 160 18.48 -0.52 -1.58
CA THR A 160 19.75 -0.30 -2.29
C THR A 160 19.52 -0.39 -3.80
N ALA A 161 20.33 0.40 -4.56
CA ALA A 161 20.18 0.45 -6.01
C ALA A 161 20.55 -0.85 -6.71
N ASP A 162 21.44 -1.64 -6.11
CA ASP A 162 22.03 -2.87 -6.67
C ASP A 162 21.31 -4.14 -6.21
N ARG A 163 20.71 -4.13 -5.00
CA ARG A 163 20.12 -5.34 -4.40
C ARG A 163 18.62 -5.22 -4.08
N GLY A 164 17.99 -4.09 -4.40
CA GLY A 164 16.60 -3.84 -4.10
C GLY A 164 16.33 -3.70 -2.60
N ALA A 165 15.25 -4.33 -2.11
CA ALA A 165 14.84 -4.26 -0.72
C ALA A 165 15.56 -5.33 0.12
N LEU A 166 16.33 -4.88 1.10
CA LEU A 166 16.97 -5.70 2.14
C LEU A 166 16.18 -5.58 3.44
N VAL A 167 15.84 -6.69 4.05
CA VAL A 167 15.04 -6.74 5.29
C VAL A 167 15.93 -7.12 6.48
N HIS A 168 15.87 -6.29 7.54
CA HIS A 168 16.53 -6.51 8.83
C HIS A 168 15.45 -6.68 9.91
N GLY A 169 15.16 -7.91 10.27
CA GLY A 169 14.12 -8.26 11.26
C GLY A 169 14.71 -8.98 12.46
N GLN A 170 15.12 -8.25 13.51
CA GLN A 170 15.76 -8.85 14.70
C GLN A 170 14.89 -9.91 15.38
N THR A 171 13.57 -9.68 15.46
CA THR A 171 12.64 -10.61 16.14
C THR A 171 12.40 -11.90 15.37
N ILE A 172 12.65 -11.89 14.07
CA ILE A 172 12.52 -13.06 13.18
C ILE A 172 13.89 -13.61 12.71
N GLY A 173 14.99 -13.04 13.20
CA GLY A 173 16.34 -13.52 12.93
C GLY A 173 16.85 -13.19 11.51
N TRP A 174 16.27 -12.20 10.84
CA TRP A 174 16.68 -11.80 9.49
C TRP A 174 17.73 -10.69 9.54
N ASP A 175 18.80 -10.87 8.81
CA ASP A 175 19.87 -9.88 8.65
C ASP A 175 20.19 -9.67 7.16
N ALA A 176 19.93 -8.48 6.66
CA ALA A 176 20.12 -8.08 5.27
C ALA A 176 19.53 -9.05 4.24
N VAL A 177 18.34 -9.61 4.50
CA VAL A 177 17.68 -10.56 3.61
C VAL A 177 17.24 -9.85 2.32
N PRO A 178 17.73 -10.25 1.11
CA PRO A 178 17.37 -9.63 -0.16
C PRO A 178 16.00 -10.14 -0.65
N LEU A 179 14.93 -9.79 0.09
CA LEU A 179 13.61 -10.40 -0.07
C LEU A 179 13.05 -10.21 -1.49
N GLU A 180 13.21 -9.02 -2.08
CA GLU A 180 12.74 -8.78 -3.45
C GLU A 180 13.44 -9.70 -4.47
N ALA A 181 14.75 -9.82 -4.39
CA ALA A 181 15.52 -10.68 -5.30
C ALA A 181 15.13 -12.15 -5.13
N LEU A 182 14.95 -12.61 -3.89
CA LEU A 182 14.50 -13.96 -3.61
C LEU A 182 13.10 -14.22 -4.18
N LEU A 183 12.14 -13.30 -4.00
CA LEU A 183 10.79 -13.44 -4.54
C LEU A 183 10.82 -13.51 -6.08
N ARG A 184 11.60 -12.65 -6.73
CA ARG A 184 11.71 -12.64 -8.20
C ARG A 184 12.29 -13.93 -8.78
N ALA A 185 13.28 -14.52 -8.13
CA ALA A 185 14.00 -15.70 -8.61
C ALA A 185 13.12 -16.95 -8.87
N GLY A 186 11.88 -16.99 -8.41
CA GLY A 186 10.92 -18.08 -8.66
C GLY A 186 9.49 -17.56 -8.68
N SER A 187 9.31 -16.29 -9.04
CA SER A 187 8.00 -15.64 -9.08
C SER A 187 7.11 -16.23 -10.17
N PRO A 188 5.81 -16.45 -9.92
CA PRO A 188 4.84 -16.70 -10.97
C PRO A 188 4.47 -15.43 -11.75
N LEU A 189 5.01 -14.26 -11.34
CA LEU A 189 4.68 -12.96 -11.91
C LEU A 189 5.72 -12.53 -12.97
N PRO A 190 5.28 -11.80 -14.03
CA PRO A 190 6.20 -11.16 -14.97
C PRO A 190 7.11 -10.14 -14.28
N ASP A 191 8.31 -9.91 -14.84
CA ASP A 191 9.25 -8.92 -14.32
C ASP A 191 8.71 -7.48 -14.34
N THR A 192 7.69 -7.23 -15.16
CA THR A 192 7.01 -5.94 -15.26
C THR A 192 6.15 -5.60 -14.04
N VAL A 193 5.77 -6.60 -13.23
CA VAL A 193 4.99 -6.38 -12.00
C VAL A 193 5.93 -5.95 -10.87
N PRO A 194 5.80 -4.73 -10.34
CA PRO A 194 6.69 -4.22 -9.30
C PRO A 194 6.35 -4.82 -7.93
N TYR A 195 7.40 -5.02 -7.10
CA TYR A 195 7.28 -5.30 -5.68
C TYR A 195 7.54 -4.04 -4.86
N PHE A 196 6.67 -3.78 -3.87
CA PHE A 196 6.78 -2.69 -2.91
C PHE A 196 6.88 -3.29 -1.52
N ILE A 197 8.09 -3.38 -0.98
CA ILE A 197 8.36 -4.00 0.32
C ILE A 197 8.66 -2.89 1.33
N ASP A 198 7.97 -2.89 2.46
CA ASP A 198 8.22 -1.92 3.53
C ASP A 198 7.86 -2.50 4.91
N ASN A 199 8.18 -1.76 5.98
CA ASN A 199 7.82 -2.13 7.34
C ASN A 199 6.29 -2.17 7.54
N GLY A 200 5.78 -3.22 8.20
CA GLY A 200 4.34 -3.43 8.38
C GLY A 200 3.63 -2.30 9.13
N ALA A 201 4.24 -1.74 10.18
CA ALA A 201 3.65 -0.60 10.88
C ALA A 201 3.65 0.67 10.03
N LYS A 202 4.66 0.85 9.18
CA LYS A 202 4.71 1.98 8.23
C LYS A 202 3.64 1.84 7.14
N THR A 203 3.46 0.65 6.56
CA THR A 203 2.41 0.40 5.56
C THR A 203 1.01 0.58 6.14
N LEU A 204 0.79 0.12 7.39
CA LEU A 204 -0.44 0.38 8.12
C LEU A 204 -0.67 1.88 8.33
N GLY A 205 0.37 2.62 8.74
CA GLY A 205 0.29 4.07 8.90
C GLY A 205 -0.14 4.78 7.62
N GLN A 206 0.40 4.40 6.47
CA GLN A 206 -0.01 4.93 5.17
C GLN A 206 -1.47 4.59 4.84
N ALA A 207 -1.89 3.35 5.08
CA ALA A 207 -3.27 2.93 4.84
C ALA A 207 -4.27 3.73 5.69
N GLU A 208 -3.96 3.94 6.97
CA GLU A 208 -4.79 4.75 7.86
C GLU A 208 -4.89 6.22 7.43
N MET A 209 -3.80 6.80 6.93
CA MET A 209 -3.82 8.18 6.41
C MET A 209 -4.62 8.32 5.11
N TRP A 210 -4.65 7.29 4.28
CA TRP A 210 -5.34 7.33 2.98
C TRP A 210 -6.80 6.90 3.07
N PHE A 211 -7.11 5.87 3.83
CA PHE A 211 -8.41 5.20 3.83
C PHE A 211 -9.05 5.10 5.21
N GLY A 212 -8.28 5.30 6.29
CA GLY A 212 -8.72 5.09 7.66
C GLY A 212 -8.97 6.38 8.45
N ALA A 213 -8.83 6.27 9.76
CA ALA A 213 -9.09 7.35 10.73
C ALA A 213 -8.10 8.54 10.62
N GLY A 214 -6.97 8.35 9.96
CA GLY A 214 -5.96 9.40 9.73
C GLY A 214 -6.29 10.37 8.59
N ARG A 215 -7.36 10.14 7.81
CA ARG A 215 -7.71 11.02 6.68
C ARG A 215 -7.89 12.47 7.13
N GLY A 216 -7.20 13.37 6.42
CA GLY A 216 -7.23 14.80 6.72
C GLY A 216 -6.36 15.25 7.88
N ALA A 217 -5.75 14.35 8.66
CA ALA A 217 -4.77 14.71 9.66
C ALA A 217 -3.44 15.12 9.00
N ARG A 218 -2.80 16.18 9.51
CA ARG A 218 -1.47 16.59 9.05
C ARG A 218 -0.35 15.80 9.70
N ASN A 219 -0.56 15.38 10.95
CA ASN A 219 0.39 14.59 11.71
C ASN A 219 -0.36 13.43 12.35
N ALA A 220 0.20 12.25 12.32
CA ALA A 220 -0.35 11.07 12.95
C ALA A 220 0.74 10.18 13.53
N VAL A 221 0.40 9.52 14.62
CA VAL A 221 1.14 8.38 15.15
C VAL A 221 0.20 7.18 15.05
N VAL A 222 0.61 6.18 14.29
CA VAL A 222 -0.14 4.93 14.18
C VAL A 222 0.64 3.85 14.91
N VAL A 223 0.00 3.18 15.86
CA VAL A 223 0.62 2.14 16.69
C VAL A 223 -0.03 0.81 16.38
N LEU A 224 0.80 -0.18 16.04
CA LEU A 224 0.41 -1.56 15.82
C LEU A 224 0.74 -2.37 17.07
N LEU A 225 -0.30 -2.81 17.78
CA LEU A 225 -0.17 -3.68 18.97
C LEU A 225 -0.60 -5.09 18.58
N GLY A 226 0.32 -6.03 18.64
CA GLY A 226 0.13 -7.45 18.35
C GLY A 226 1.10 -8.29 19.17
N SER A 227 1.71 -9.31 18.56
CA SER A 227 2.82 -10.05 19.15
C SER A 227 4.02 -9.15 19.48
N GLY A 228 4.18 -8.06 18.73
CA GLY A 228 5.13 -6.98 18.97
C GLY A 228 4.46 -5.62 19.09
N VAL A 229 5.28 -4.58 19.21
CA VAL A 229 4.86 -3.18 19.22
C VAL A 229 5.57 -2.42 18.10
N GLY A 230 4.85 -2.17 17.01
CA GLY A 230 5.30 -1.33 15.90
C GLY A 230 4.68 0.05 15.98
N ALA A 231 5.33 1.05 15.43
CA ALA A 231 4.75 2.37 15.27
C ALA A 231 5.19 3.03 13.97
N SER A 232 4.36 3.92 13.45
CA SER A 232 4.65 4.79 12.31
C SER A 232 4.34 6.23 12.67
N LEU A 233 5.26 7.12 12.36
CA LEU A 233 5.09 8.57 12.46
C LEU A 233 4.88 9.13 11.05
N VAL A 234 3.75 9.77 10.82
CA VAL A 234 3.43 10.48 9.58
C VAL A 234 3.40 11.97 9.84
N THR A 235 4.16 12.74 9.07
CA THR A 235 4.22 14.21 9.14
C THR A 235 4.23 14.79 7.72
N PRO A 236 3.93 16.08 7.50
CA PRO A 236 3.93 16.69 6.17
C PRO A 236 5.25 16.57 5.42
N ASP A 237 6.37 16.52 6.16
CA ASP A 237 7.72 16.39 5.58
C ASP A 237 8.07 14.94 5.25
N VAL A 238 7.24 13.99 5.66
CA VAL A 238 7.44 12.55 5.47
C VAL A 238 6.12 11.93 5.00
N GLU A 239 5.75 12.22 3.75
CA GLU A 239 4.48 11.75 3.15
C GLU A 239 4.31 10.23 3.20
N GLN A 240 5.41 9.49 3.18
CA GLN A 240 5.39 8.03 3.25
C GLN A 240 5.46 7.48 4.68
N GLY A 241 5.47 8.36 5.69
CA GLY A 241 5.68 7.96 7.09
C GLY A 241 7.11 7.43 7.36
N ARG A 242 7.40 7.27 8.64
CA ARG A 242 8.63 6.60 9.12
C ARG A 242 8.25 5.48 10.06
N ALA A 243 8.80 4.30 9.87
CA ALA A 243 8.81 3.27 10.89
C ALA A 243 9.63 3.77 12.08
N VAL A 244 9.11 3.59 13.28
CA VAL A 244 9.79 3.95 14.53
C VAL A 244 9.75 2.75 15.46
N GLU A 245 10.91 2.39 15.99
CA GLU A 245 11.10 1.22 16.83
C GLU A 245 10.66 1.48 18.30
N TRP A 246 9.41 1.97 18.47
CA TRP A 246 8.87 2.29 19.80
C TRP A 246 8.75 1.08 20.70
N GLY A 247 8.52 -0.09 20.14
CA GLY A 247 8.52 -1.34 20.90
C GLY A 247 9.81 -1.57 21.66
N HIS A 248 10.93 -1.04 21.15
CA HIS A 248 12.25 -1.22 21.77
C HIS A 248 12.72 -0.04 22.60
N LEU A 249 11.87 0.98 22.83
CA LEU A 249 12.14 2.01 23.84
C LEU A 249 12.20 1.39 25.23
N THR A 250 13.27 1.69 25.98
CA THR A 250 13.41 1.24 27.36
C THR A 250 12.46 2.02 28.28
N VAL A 251 11.39 1.39 28.72
CA VAL A 251 10.41 1.97 29.65
C VAL A 251 10.71 1.61 31.11
N ARG A 252 11.54 0.59 31.33
CA ARG A 252 11.96 0.17 32.67
C ARG A 252 13.41 -0.33 32.68
N VAL A 253 14.30 0.45 33.24
CA VAL A 253 15.71 0.07 33.43
C VAL A 253 15.79 -1.24 34.21
N ARG A 254 16.57 -2.23 33.72
CA ARG A 254 16.69 -3.59 34.32
C ARG A 254 15.33 -4.31 34.39
N GLY A 255 14.38 -4.02 33.48
CA GLY A 255 13.09 -4.67 33.42
C GLY A 255 13.12 -6.05 32.77
N ARG A 256 11.96 -6.47 32.23
CA ARG A 256 11.83 -7.76 31.53
C ARG A 256 12.77 -7.84 30.33
N ARG A 257 13.29 -9.04 30.05
CA ARG A 257 14.07 -9.29 28.84
C ARG A 257 13.15 -9.21 27.61
N CYS A 258 13.53 -8.42 26.61
CA CYS A 258 12.88 -8.33 25.32
C CYS A 258 13.44 -9.39 24.35
N ARG A 259 12.66 -9.78 23.38
CA ARG A 259 13.09 -10.70 22.29
C ARG A 259 14.26 -10.12 21.46
N CYS A 260 14.40 -8.79 21.38
CA CYS A 260 15.55 -8.13 20.75
C CYS A 260 16.87 -8.27 21.54
N GLY A 261 16.85 -8.91 22.74
CA GLY A 261 18.00 -9.12 23.61
C GLY A 261 18.21 -8.04 24.68
N ALA A 262 17.61 -6.85 24.54
CA ALA A 262 17.70 -5.77 25.53
C ALA A 262 16.78 -6.01 26.75
N LEU A 263 16.93 -5.17 27.75
CA LEU A 263 16.12 -5.22 28.99
C LEU A 263 15.19 -3.99 29.05
N GLY A 264 13.92 -4.24 29.40
CA GLY A 264 12.97 -3.18 29.74
C GLY A 264 12.31 -2.48 28.58
N CYS A 265 12.35 -3.06 27.39
CA CYS A 265 11.65 -2.54 26.21
C CYS A 265 10.13 -2.51 26.42
N LEU A 266 9.44 -1.52 25.84
CA LEU A 266 7.98 -1.42 25.86
C LEU A 266 7.29 -2.71 25.39
N GLU A 267 7.78 -3.32 24.31
CA GLU A 267 7.26 -4.56 23.75
C GLU A 267 7.25 -5.72 24.76
N ALA A 268 8.23 -5.80 25.63
CA ALA A 268 8.27 -6.84 26.67
C ALA A 268 7.12 -6.73 27.70
N TYR A 269 6.34 -5.64 27.68
CA TYR A 269 5.21 -5.39 28.58
C TYR A 269 3.87 -5.26 27.84
N ALA A 270 3.88 -4.78 26.59
CA ALA A 270 2.69 -4.47 25.82
C ALA A 270 2.49 -5.41 24.62
N GLY A 271 3.47 -6.22 24.26
CA GLY A 271 3.31 -7.29 23.25
C GLY A 271 2.51 -8.47 23.82
N ALA A 272 1.76 -9.17 22.93
CA ALA A 272 0.92 -10.32 23.28
C ALA A 272 1.75 -11.62 23.39
#